data_2e57687c4f26e199f0a35fbd2badc392
#
_entry.id   2e57687c4f26e199f0a35fbd2badc392
#
_cell.length_a   1.000
_cell.length_b   1.000
_cell.length_c   1.000
_cell.angle_alpha   90.00
_cell.angle_beta   90.00
_cell.angle_gamma   90.00
#
_symmetry.space_group_name_H-M   'P 1'
#
loop_
_entity.id
_entity.type
_entity.pdbx_description
1 polymer ?
#
loop_
_entity_poly.entity_id
_entity_poly.type
_entity_poly.pdbx_seq_one_letter_code
_entity_poly.pdbx_strand_id
1 'polypeptide(L)'
;MSQSISMKLITKSIKTTSILATAFLGCNEEKKAPAAKPSAIAPAQLEKDQLTLGFIKLTDMAPLAVAKELGYFEDEGLYVKLEAQANWKVLLDRVIGGELDGAHMLAGQPIAATIGFGTKAHIVTPFSMDLNGNGITVSNEIWSKMKPNVPQKDGKPIHPISASALKPVVEEYKDNSKPFNMGMVFPVSTHNYEIRYWLAAADINPGFYTSDDVTGQTDAEVLLSVTPPPQMPSTLEAGTIYGYCVGEPWNQAAVAKGIGVPVTTNLDIWKNNPEKVFGLTKAFTEKYPNTTKALTKALIRAGKWLDENNGANRPAAVGMLSKPEYVGADSVVIANSMTGTFEFEKGDKRAMPDFNVFYRYNATYPFYSDAVWFLTQMRRWGQIGETKTDAWYHETAKSIYLPSVWEAAAKELVAEGKIPATDIPATDGYKAPTSEFIDGKTYDGKKPLEYIAQFKIGNKD
;
A
#
# COMPACT_ATOMS: atom_id res chain seq x y z
N MET A 1 38.35 58.65 1.13
CA MET A 1 39.51 58.26 0.32
C MET A 1 38.95 57.15 -0.61
N SER A 2 38.39 57.45 -1.74
CA SER A 2 38.94 57.97 -3.03
C SER A 2 39.94 57.01 -3.67
N GLN A 3 39.52 56.36 -4.71
CA GLN A 3 40.09 56.25 -6.08
C GLN A 3 39.53 54.95 -6.72
N SER A 4 38.70 54.95 -7.72
CA SER A 4 38.77 55.56 -9.10
C SER A 4 39.47 54.64 -10.12
N ILE A 5 38.65 54.13 -11.05
CA ILE A 5 38.79 54.09 -12.53
C ILE A 5 39.95 53.24 -13.12
N SER A 6 39.66 52.30 -14.02
CA SER A 6 39.98 52.47 -15.42
C SER A 6 39.39 51.46 -16.39
N MET A 7 38.63 51.96 -17.36
CA MET A 7 38.15 51.31 -18.59
C MET A 7 39.28 51.24 -19.62
N LYS A 8 39.49 50.18 -20.36
CA LYS A 8 40.17 50.25 -21.68
C LYS A 8 39.41 49.46 -22.74
N LEU A 9 38.80 50.21 -23.63
CA LEU A 9 38.46 49.79 -25.00
C LEU A 9 39.73 49.64 -25.82
N ILE A 10 39.83 48.62 -26.68
CA ILE A 10 40.61 48.65 -27.89
C ILE A 10 39.85 47.97 -29.04
N THR A 11 39.88 48.70 -30.14
CA THR A 11 39.18 48.60 -31.40
C THR A 11 39.76 47.58 -32.40
N LYS A 12 38.86 47.08 -33.23
CA LYS A 12 38.91 46.62 -34.65
C LYS A 12 40.27 46.39 -35.34
N SER A 13 40.38 45.29 -36.09
CA SER A 13 40.92 45.36 -37.43
C SER A 13 40.34 44.25 -38.33
N ILE A 14 39.81 44.67 -39.48
CA ILE A 14 39.31 43.87 -40.61
C ILE A 14 40.53 43.61 -41.51
N LYS A 15 40.73 42.39 -42.00
CA LYS A 15 41.51 42.13 -43.21
C LYS A 15 40.81 41.10 -44.10
N THR A 16 40.39 41.57 -45.20
CA THR A 16 39.96 40.89 -46.41
C THR A 16 41.19 40.34 -47.17
N THR A 17 41.16 39.08 -47.64
CA THR A 17 41.97 38.68 -48.82
C THR A 17 41.39 37.39 -49.47
N SER A 18 40.94 37.59 -50.64
CA SER A 18 40.89 36.85 -51.91
C SER A 18 41.06 35.35 -52.02
N ILE A 19 40.17 34.86 -52.79
CA ILE A 19 39.89 33.64 -53.53
C ILE A 19 41.12 33.02 -54.18
N LEU A 20 41.27 31.70 -54.07
CA LEU A 20 41.85 30.84 -55.11
C LEU A 20 41.06 29.52 -55.18
N ALA A 21 40.47 29.29 -56.33
CA ALA A 21 39.76 28.05 -56.65
C ALA A 21 40.76 26.95 -57.07
N THR A 22 40.64 25.82 -56.46
CA THR A 22 41.23 24.58 -57.01
C THR A 22 40.21 23.47 -56.91
N ALA A 23 39.80 22.99 -58.09
CA ALA A 23 38.93 21.83 -58.23
C ALA A 23 39.72 20.54 -57.94
N PHE A 24 39.20 19.69 -57.04
CA PHE A 24 39.56 18.28 -56.98
C PHE A 24 38.30 17.44 -56.95
N LEU A 25 38.16 16.55 -57.91
CA LEU A 25 37.25 15.44 -57.95
C LEU A 25 37.60 14.45 -56.81
N GLY A 26 36.60 13.95 -56.05
CA GLY A 26 36.87 12.84 -55.20
C GLY A 26 35.68 12.45 -54.33
N CYS A 27 35.05 11.35 -54.66
CA CYS A 27 34.24 10.42 -53.83
C CYS A 27 33.04 10.94 -53.03
N ASN A 28 31.89 10.58 -53.49
CA ASN A 28 30.63 10.55 -52.69
C ASN A 28 30.77 9.63 -51.50
N GLU A 29 30.91 10.19 -50.29
CA GLU A 29 30.49 9.55 -49.06
C GLU A 29 29.10 10.07 -48.71
N GLU A 30 28.11 9.22 -48.81
CA GLU A 30 26.77 9.47 -48.29
C GLU A 30 26.88 9.74 -46.76
N LYS A 31 26.81 10.99 -46.37
CA LYS A 31 26.59 11.34 -44.97
C LYS A 31 25.19 10.86 -44.56
N LYS A 32 25.13 9.73 -43.82
CA LYS A 32 23.92 9.36 -43.07
C LYS A 32 23.43 10.59 -42.27
N ALA A 33 22.21 11.02 -42.54
CA ALA A 33 21.54 12.03 -41.75
C ALA A 33 21.51 11.58 -40.26
N PRO A 34 21.70 12.52 -39.30
CA PRO A 34 21.56 12.19 -37.88
C PRO A 34 20.17 11.62 -37.65
N ALA A 35 20.07 10.48 -36.96
CA ALA A 35 18.79 9.93 -36.53
C ALA A 35 17.98 11.02 -35.84
N ALA A 36 16.76 11.25 -36.32
CA ALA A 36 15.84 12.19 -35.70
C ALA A 36 15.67 11.81 -34.20
N LYS A 37 15.92 12.75 -33.31
CA LYS A 37 15.55 12.58 -31.89
C LYS A 37 14.07 12.20 -31.84
N PRO A 38 13.66 11.24 -30.98
CA PRO A 38 12.25 10.95 -30.79
C PRO A 38 11.50 12.27 -30.54
N SER A 39 10.46 12.50 -31.31
CA SER A 39 9.57 13.67 -31.11
C SER A 39 9.04 13.60 -29.68
N ALA A 40 9.30 14.61 -28.88
CA ALA A 40 8.71 14.72 -27.56
C ALA A 40 7.19 14.66 -27.75
N ILE A 41 6.56 13.65 -27.15
CA ILE A 41 5.09 13.55 -27.11
C ILE A 41 4.61 14.80 -26.37
N ALA A 42 3.82 15.65 -27.04
CA ALA A 42 3.23 16.81 -26.40
C ALA A 42 2.41 16.31 -25.18
N PRO A 43 2.55 16.93 -24.00
CA PRO A 43 1.78 16.51 -22.84
C PRO A 43 0.30 16.54 -23.17
N ALA A 44 -0.40 15.45 -22.88
CA ALA A 44 -1.85 15.39 -23.08
C ALA A 44 -2.49 16.47 -22.20
N GLN A 45 -3.43 17.24 -22.78
CA GLN A 45 -4.14 18.25 -22.03
C GLN A 45 -4.93 17.57 -20.89
N LEU A 46 -4.70 18.00 -19.65
CA LEU A 46 -5.43 17.51 -18.50
C LEU A 46 -6.85 18.04 -18.49
N GLU A 47 -7.80 17.18 -18.18
CA GLU A 47 -9.21 17.56 -18.05
C GLU A 47 -9.50 18.27 -16.72
N LYS A 48 -8.71 17.93 -15.69
CA LYS A 48 -8.73 18.53 -14.35
C LYS A 48 -7.34 18.52 -13.76
N ASP A 49 -6.83 19.66 -13.35
CA ASP A 49 -5.47 19.82 -12.81
C ASP A 49 -5.42 20.09 -11.30
N GLN A 50 -6.51 20.60 -10.71
CA GLN A 50 -6.59 20.85 -9.27
C GLN A 50 -7.36 19.73 -8.58
N LEU A 51 -6.71 19.04 -7.65
CA LEU A 51 -7.22 17.85 -7.02
C LEU A 51 -7.09 17.92 -5.49
N THR A 52 -8.10 17.36 -4.80
CA THR A 52 -8.03 17.10 -3.36
C THR A 52 -8.04 15.59 -3.13
N LEU A 53 -6.96 15.05 -2.54
CA LEU A 53 -6.79 13.63 -2.28
C LEU A 53 -6.81 13.35 -0.79
N GLY A 54 -7.57 12.32 -0.39
CA GLY A 54 -7.70 11.91 1.00
C GLY A 54 -6.67 10.85 1.43
N PHE A 55 -6.31 10.84 2.71
CA PHE A 55 -5.49 9.78 3.29
C PHE A 55 -5.78 9.57 4.78
N ILE A 56 -5.36 8.43 5.31
CA ILE A 56 -5.32 8.14 6.75
C ILE A 56 -3.86 8.23 7.22
N LYS A 57 -3.64 8.69 8.45
CA LYS A 57 -2.31 8.88 9.07
C LYS A 57 -1.62 7.54 9.34
N LEU A 58 -1.01 6.99 8.31
CA LEU A 58 -0.27 5.72 8.26
C LEU A 58 0.97 5.89 7.38
N THR A 59 2.02 5.11 7.58
CA THR A 59 3.25 5.21 6.77
C THR A 59 3.06 4.77 5.33
N ASP A 60 2.06 3.95 5.04
CA ASP A 60 1.72 3.46 3.70
C ASP A 60 1.11 4.55 2.79
N MET A 61 0.77 5.73 3.33
CA MET A 61 0.46 6.91 2.50
C MET A 61 1.70 7.56 1.88
N ALA A 62 2.90 7.04 2.15
CA ALA A 62 4.18 7.62 1.71
C ALA A 62 4.25 7.98 0.23
N PRO A 63 3.71 7.19 -0.74
CA PRO A 63 3.73 7.60 -2.14
C PRO A 63 3.04 8.94 -2.39
N LEU A 64 1.96 9.28 -1.67
CA LEU A 64 1.28 10.58 -1.79
C LEU A 64 2.15 11.72 -1.23
N ALA A 65 2.74 11.52 -0.04
CA ALA A 65 3.61 12.51 0.58
C ALA A 65 4.85 12.78 -0.27
N VAL A 66 5.50 11.73 -0.76
CA VAL A 66 6.69 11.83 -1.61
C VAL A 66 6.37 12.51 -2.93
N ALA A 67 5.27 12.14 -3.60
CA ALA A 67 4.87 12.78 -4.84
C ALA A 67 4.61 14.29 -4.66
N LYS A 68 4.05 14.69 -3.52
CA LYS A 68 3.81 16.09 -3.18
C LYS A 68 5.10 16.83 -2.84
N GLU A 69 5.92 16.29 -1.95
CA GLU A 69 7.14 16.95 -1.46
C GLU A 69 8.23 17.07 -2.52
N LEU A 70 8.29 16.12 -3.47
CA LEU A 70 9.28 16.14 -4.54
C LEU A 70 8.77 16.76 -5.85
N GLY A 71 7.54 17.29 -5.86
CA GLY A 71 6.99 17.97 -7.03
C GLY A 71 6.59 17.02 -8.17
N TYR A 72 6.39 15.72 -7.90
CA TYR A 72 6.04 14.77 -8.96
C TYR A 72 4.62 14.99 -9.50
N PHE A 73 3.71 15.52 -8.68
CA PHE A 73 2.40 15.94 -9.17
C PHE A 73 2.51 17.15 -10.08
N GLU A 74 3.29 18.14 -9.69
CA GLU A 74 3.52 19.37 -10.46
C GLU A 74 4.25 19.09 -11.78
N ASP A 75 5.18 18.11 -11.81
CA ASP A 75 5.84 17.64 -13.04
C ASP A 75 4.86 17.08 -14.06
N GLU A 76 3.76 16.50 -13.60
CA GLU A 76 2.67 15.98 -14.43
C GLU A 76 1.55 17.02 -14.66
N GLY A 77 1.74 18.27 -14.24
CA GLY A 77 0.79 19.37 -14.38
C GLY A 77 -0.35 19.37 -13.37
N LEU A 78 -0.23 18.62 -12.27
CA LEU A 78 -1.27 18.46 -11.25
C LEU A 78 -0.97 19.34 -10.02
N TYR A 79 -1.98 20.01 -9.49
CA TYR A 79 -1.92 20.77 -8.24
C TYR A 79 -2.73 20.05 -7.17
N VAL A 80 -2.04 19.26 -6.36
CA VAL A 80 -2.66 18.34 -5.40
C VAL A 80 -2.65 18.92 -3.99
N LYS A 81 -3.83 18.96 -3.36
CA LYS A 81 -3.99 19.14 -1.91
C LYS A 81 -4.18 17.76 -1.28
N LEU A 82 -3.38 17.44 -0.25
CA LEU A 82 -3.57 16.24 0.56
C LEU A 82 -4.35 16.59 1.83
N GLU A 83 -5.33 15.75 2.20
CA GLU A 83 -6.24 16.00 3.31
C GLU A 83 -6.41 14.74 4.17
N ALA A 84 -5.94 14.81 5.42
CA ALA A 84 -6.09 13.72 6.38
C ALA A 84 -7.56 13.52 6.76
N GLN A 85 -8.00 12.28 6.82
CA GLN A 85 -9.36 11.91 7.17
C GLN A 85 -9.40 11.23 8.54
N ALA A 86 -10.54 11.33 9.23
CA ALA A 86 -10.70 10.80 10.57
C ALA A 86 -10.73 9.27 10.64
N ASN A 87 -11.31 8.63 9.64
CA ASN A 87 -11.42 7.17 9.53
C ASN A 87 -11.75 6.74 8.09
N TRP A 88 -11.72 5.43 7.85
CA TRP A 88 -11.90 4.83 6.53
C TRP A 88 -13.31 5.02 5.95
N LYS A 89 -14.36 5.08 6.81
CA LYS A 89 -15.72 5.33 6.34
C LYS A 89 -15.88 6.74 5.81
N VAL A 90 -15.44 7.73 6.57
CA VAL A 90 -15.48 9.15 6.17
C VAL A 90 -14.68 9.36 4.87
N LEU A 91 -13.51 8.76 4.76
CA LEU A 91 -12.69 8.85 3.56
C LEU A 91 -13.44 8.32 2.33
N LEU A 92 -14.03 7.12 2.43
CA LEU A 92 -14.78 6.51 1.32
C LEU A 92 -16.01 7.33 0.95
N ASP A 93 -16.81 7.76 1.94
CA ASP A 93 -18.02 8.56 1.73
C ASP A 93 -17.69 9.88 1.00
N ARG A 94 -16.59 10.54 1.35
CA ARG A 94 -16.16 11.79 0.73
C ARG A 94 -15.66 11.61 -0.71
N VAL A 95 -15.04 10.45 -1.03
CA VAL A 95 -14.71 10.11 -2.43
C VAL A 95 -15.97 9.84 -3.23
N ILE A 96 -16.93 9.09 -2.68
CA ILE A 96 -18.22 8.81 -3.34
C ILE A 96 -18.99 10.11 -3.58
N GLY A 97 -18.99 11.01 -2.59
CA GLY A 97 -19.65 12.32 -2.67
C GLY A 97 -18.96 13.33 -3.58
N GLY A 98 -17.73 13.06 -4.04
CA GLY A 98 -16.95 13.96 -4.90
C GLY A 98 -16.30 15.13 -4.16
N GLU A 99 -16.26 15.11 -2.82
CA GLU A 99 -15.51 16.07 -2.01
C GLU A 99 -13.99 15.79 -2.06
N LEU A 100 -13.63 14.53 -2.24
CA LEU A 100 -12.29 14.06 -2.56
C LEU A 100 -12.30 13.51 -3.98
N ASP A 101 -11.30 13.87 -4.77
CA ASP A 101 -11.14 13.37 -6.14
C ASP A 101 -10.63 11.92 -6.17
N GLY A 102 -9.92 11.51 -5.14
CA GLY A 102 -9.41 10.17 -4.93
C GLY A 102 -8.80 10.04 -3.55
N ALA A 103 -8.37 8.86 -3.17
CA ALA A 103 -7.80 8.65 -1.86
C ALA A 103 -6.90 7.41 -1.77
N HIS A 104 -5.99 7.46 -0.80
CA HIS A 104 -5.36 6.30 -0.18
C HIS A 104 -6.44 5.46 0.48
N MET A 105 -6.68 4.24 -0.01
CA MET A 105 -7.76 3.36 0.44
C MET A 105 -7.22 1.99 0.87
N LEU A 106 -7.94 1.36 1.78
CA LEU A 106 -7.83 -0.10 1.99
C LEU A 106 -8.15 -0.82 0.68
N ALA A 107 -7.35 -1.80 0.28
CA ALA A 107 -7.55 -2.51 -0.99
C ALA A 107 -8.93 -3.19 -1.08
N GLY A 108 -9.52 -3.57 0.05
CA GLY A 108 -10.88 -4.11 0.10
C GLY A 108 -12.00 -3.08 -0.07
N GLN A 109 -11.78 -1.78 0.11
CA GLN A 109 -12.84 -0.76 0.02
C GLN A 109 -13.41 -0.59 -1.39
N PRO A 110 -12.63 -0.48 -2.47
CA PRO A 110 -13.16 -0.46 -3.83
C PRO A 110 -13.98 -1.70 -4.15
N ILE A 111 -13.53 -2.86 -3.70
CA ILE A 111 -14.17 -4.15 -3.93
C ILE A 111 -15.52 -4.20 -3.21
N ALA A 112 -15.53 -3.93 -1.91
CA ALA A 112 -16.74 -3.95 -1.08
C ALA A 112 -17.79 -2.96 -1.59
N ALA A 113 -17.39 -1.72 -1.90
CA ALA A 113 -18.29 -0.71 -2.43
C ALA A 113 -18.89 -1.14 -3.79
N THR A 114 -18.08 -1.75 -4.66
CA THR A 114 -18.56 -2.18 -5.97
C THR A 114 -19.55 -3.35 -5.88
N ILE A 115 -19.29 -4.35 -5.02
CA ILE A 115 -20.25 -5.45 -4.80
C ILE A 115 -21.45 -5.07 -3.92
N GLY A 116 -21.37 -3.92 -3.21
CA GLY A 116 -22.47 -3.39 -2.37
C GLY A 116 -22.46 -3.86 -0.93
N PHE A 117 -21.29 -4.25 -0.38
CA PHE A 117 -21.17 -4.53 1.04
C PHE A 117 -20.93 -3.22 1.81
N GLY A 118 -21.84 -2.88 2.71
CA GLY A 118 -21.83 -1.65 3.53
C GLY A 118 -22.25 -0.38 2.80
N THR A 119 -21.81 -0.17 1.56
CA THR A 119 -22.21 0.92 0.68
C THR A 119 -22.21 0.45 -0.76
N LYS A 120 -22.87 1.19 -1.65
CA LYS A 120 -22.92 0.85 -3.09
C LYS A 120 -22.39 1.99 -3.92
N ALA A 121 -21.18 1.81 -4.48
CA ALA A 121 -20.57 2.75 -5.40
C ALA A 121 -19.52 2.03 -6.25
N HIS A 122 -19.37 2.40 -7.52
CA HIS A 122 -18.33 1.81 -8.36
C HIS A 122 -17.01 2.57 -8.15
N ILE A 123 -16.17 2.03 -7.28
CA ILE A 123 -14.83 2.53 -7.00
C ILE A 123 -13.82 1.64 -7.73
N VAL A 124 -12.82 2.26 -8.34
CA VAL A 124 -11.79 1.57 -9.12
C VAL A 124 -10.40 1.99 -8.67
N THR A 125 -9.39 1.21 -9.01
CA THR A 125 -8.00 1.54 -8.72
C THR A 125 -7.07 1.29 -9.90
N PRO A 126 -6.30 2.31 -10.33
CA PRO A 126 -5.22 2.15 -11.29
C PRO A 126 -3.86 1.86 -10.64
N PHE A 127 -3.75 1.85 -9.30
CA PHE A 127 -2.47 1.85 -8.61
C PHE A 127 -2.57 1.15 -7.25
N SER A 128 -1.74 0.13 -7.04
CA SER A 128 -1.49 -0.44 -5.73
C SER A 128 -0.41 0.38 -5.02
N MET A 129 -0.65 0.77 -3.77
CA MET A 129 0.23 1.72 -3.09
C MET A 129 1.41 1.07 -2.42
N ASP A 130 1.23 -0.17 -1.92
CA ASP A 130 2.26 -0.91 -1.21
C ASP A 130 1.94 -2.40 -1.06
N LEU A 131 2.96 -3.13 -0.61
CA LEU A 131 2.83 -4.51 -0.12
C LEU A 131 3.26 -4.56 1.34
N ASN A 132 2.61 -5.43 2.13
CA ASN A 132 2.88 -5.65 3.55
C ASN A 132 2.59 -4.38 4.39
N GLY A 133 3.35 -4.15 5.48
CA GLY A 133 3.29 -2.91 6.28
C GLY A 133 2.38 -2.95 7.49
N ASN A 134 1.74 -4.08 7.80
CA ASN A 134 0.90 -4.28 8.99
C ASN A 134 1.56 -5.18 10.03
N GLY A 135 1.13 -5.03 11.28
CA GLY A 135 1.49 -5.94 12.37
C GLY A 135 0.30 -6.25 13.28
N ILE A 136 0.36 -7.41 13.92
CA ILE A 136 -0.53 -7.80 15.00
C ILE A 136 0.20 -7.58 16.31
N THR A 137 -0.31 -6.68 17.14
CA THR A 137 0.23 -6.32 18.46
C THR A 137 -0.72 -6.78 19.55
N VAL A 138 -0.19 -7.35 20.62
CA VAL A 138 -0.94 -7.67 21.84
C VAL A 138 -0.47 -6.80 23.01
N SER A 139 -1.31 -6.61 24.02
CA SER A 139 -0.91 -5.88 25.25
C SER A 139 0.19 -6.64 26.00
N ASN A 140 0.95 -5.94 26.83
CA ASN A 140 1.96 -6.56 27.68
C ASN A 140 1.40 -7.61 28.63
N GLU A 141 0.15 -7.42 29.12
CA GLU A 141 -0.55 -8.41 29.93
C GLU A 141 -0.74 -9.71 29.15
N ILE A 142 -1.29 -9.61 27.93
CA ILE A 142 -1.53 -10.78 27.07
C ILE A 142 -0.19 -11.39 26.65
N TRP A 143 0.80 -10.58 26.30
CA TRP A 143 2.14 -11.07 25.98
C TRP A 143 2.76 -11.89 27.12
N SER A 144 2.64 -11.43 28.34
CA SER A 144 3.15 -12.16 29.51
C SER A 144 2.52 -13.55 29.67
N LYS A 145 1.23 -13.70 29.31
CA LYS A 145 0.52 -15.01 29.30
C LYS A 145 0.89 -15.88 28.09
N MET A 146 1.16 -15.26 26.93
CA MET A 146 1.54 -15.98 25.71
C MET A 146 2.99 -16.47 25.74
N LYS A 147 3.91 -15.66 26.27
CA LYS A 147 5.38 -15.84 26.18
C LYS A 147 5.88 -17.23 26.63
N PRO A 148 5.31 -17.86 27.69
CA PRO A 148 5.68 -19.24 28.07
C PRO A 148 5.41 -20.30 26.98
N ASN A 149 4.46 -20.06 26.09
CA ASN A 149 4.07 -20.96 25.01
C ASN A 149 4.77 -20.63 23.68
N VAL A 150 5.69 -19.65 23.67
CA VAL A 150 6.39 -19.23 22.47
C VAL A 150 7.77 -19.86 22.40
N PRO A 151 8.15 -20.53 21.29
CA PRO A 151 9.50 -21.01 21.10
C PRO A 151 10.54 -19.89 21.19
N GLN A 152 11.66 -20.15 21.84
CA GLN A 152 12.73 -19.19 22.01
C GLN A 152 14.06 -19.71 21.45
N LYS A 153 14.89 -18.79 20.97
CA LYS A 153 16.27 -19.04 20.58
C LYS A 153 17.14 -17.90 21.12
N ASP A 154 18.22 -18.25 21.79
CA ASP A 154 19.17 -17.29 22.40
C ASP A 154 18.46 -16.25 23.31
N GLY A 155 17.45 -16.70 24.07
CA GLY A 155 16.67 -15.88 24.98
C GLY A 155 15.65 -14.93 24.32
N LYS A 156 15.47 -15.02 23.00
CA LYS A 156 14.53 -14.22 22.24
C LYS A 156 13.41 -15.07 21.63
N PRO A 157 12.17 -14.55 21.56
CA PRO A 157 11.08 -15.21 20.85
C PRO A 157 11.43 -15.47 19.39
N ILE A 158 11.02 -16.64 18.87
CA ILE A 158 11.10 -16.94 17.45
C ILE A 158 9.86 -16.38 16.78
N HIS A 159 10.04 -15.47 15.82
CA HIS A 159 8.96 -14.94 14.98
C HIS A 159 8.90 -15.65 13.62
N PRO A 160 7.72 -15.76 13.00
CA PRO A 160 6.42 -15.25 13.48
C PRO A 160 5.88 -16.08 14.66
N ILE A 161 5.13 -15.41 15.56
CA ILE A 161 4.47 -16.09 16.67
C ILE A 161 3.09 -16.56 16.21
N SER A 162 2.85 -17.85 16.27
CA SER A 162 1.56 -18.45 15.97
C SER A 162 0.48 -18.05 17.00
N ALA A 163 -0.75 -17.88 16.54
CA ALA A 163 -1.91 -17.70 17.43
C ALA A 163 -2.15 -18.89 18.37
N SER A 164 -1.51 -20.04 18.14
CA SER A 164 -1.54 -21.15 19.08
C SER A 164 -1.03 -20.78 20.48
N ALA A 165 -0.09 -19.82 20.56
CA ALA A 165 0.37 -19.29 21.85
C ALA A 165 -0.69 -18.41 22.55
N LEU A 166 -1.62 -17.83 21.81
CA LEU A 166 -2.75 -17.05 22.33
C LEU A 166 -3.92 -17.94 22.78
N LYS A 167 -4.08 -19.13 22.18
CA LYS A 167 -5.25 -19.99 22.39
C LYS A 167 -5.55 -20.28 23.87
N PRO A 168 -4.58 -20.67 24.73
CA PRO A 168 -4.85 -20.89 26.16
C PRO A 168 -5.35 -19.63 26.87
N VAL A 169 -4.95 -18.44 26.42
CA VAL A 169 -5.39 -17.18 26.99
C VAL A 169 -6.85 -16.90 26.62
N VAL A 170 -7.23 -17.15 25.37
CA VAL A 170 -8.63 -17.01 24.90
C VAL A 170 -9.53 -18.00 25.65
N GLU A 171 -9.08 -19.24 25.85
CA GLU A 171 -9.80 -20.24 26.64
C GLU A 171 -9.96 -19.83 28.10
N GLU A 172 -8.92 -19.30 28.75
CA GLU A 172 -9.01 -18.72 30.12
C GLU A 172 -10.07 -17.63 30.21
N TYR A 173 -10.13 -16.73 29.23
CA TYR A 173 -11.14 -15.65 29.21
C TYR A 173 -12.55 -16.22 29.06
N LYS A 174 -12.73 -17.18 28.17
CA LYS A 174 -14.01 -17.86 27.95
C LYS A 174 -14.49 -18.58 29.21
N ASP A 175 -13.62 -19.32 29.89
CA ASP A 175 -13.93 -20.04 31.13
C ASP A 175 -14.34 -19.09 32.27
N ASN A 176 -13.79 -17.88 32.27
CA ASN A 176 -14.16 -16.82 33.18
C ASN A 176 -15.35 -15.96 32.71
N SER A 177 -16.04 -16.36 31.63
CA SER A 177 -17.15 -15.61 31.01
C SER A 177 -16.80 -14.16 30.65
N LYS A 178 -15.55 -13.94 30.23
CA LYS A 178 -15.05 -12.63 29.79
C LYS A 178 -14.86 -12.64 28.27
N PRO A 179 -15.34 -11.59 27.54
CA PRO A 179 -15.07 -11.48 26.12
C PRO A 179 -13.59 -11.18 25.88
N PHE A 180 -13.02 -11.78 24.84
CA PHE A 180 -11.67 -11.44 24.37
C PHE A 180 -11.78 -10.52 23.15
N ASN A 181 -11.44 -9.24 23.34
CA ASN A 181 -11.61 -8.20 22.31
C ASN A 181 -10.27 -7.86 21.65
N MET A 182 -10.26 -7.81 20.32
CA MET A 182 -9.14 -7.27 19.54
C MET A 182 -9.63 -6.20 18.56
N GLY A 183 -8.73 -5.30 18.17
CA GLY A 183 -9.02 -4.21 17.25
C GLY A 183 -8.67 -4.56 15.80
N MET A 184 -9.48 -4.07 14.88
CA MET A 184 -9.18 -4.01 13.43
C MET A 184 -9.66 -2.65 12.90
N VAL A 185 -9.18 -2.22 11.74
CA VAL A 185 -9.41 -0.84 11.30
C VAL A 185 -10.70 -0.62 10.52
N PHE A 186 -11.19 -1.67 9.83
CA PHE A 186 -12.43 -1.62 9.06
C PHE A 186 -12.85 -3.05 8.61
N PRO A 187 -14.15 -3.35 8.46
CA PRO A 187 -14.62 -4.71 8.14
C PRO A 187 -14.07 -5.31 6.85
N VAL A 188 -13.70 -4.49 5.87
CA VAL A 188 -13.17 -4.93 4.57
C VAL A 188 -11.68 -4.61 4.40
N SER A 189 -10.97 -4.44 5.53
CA SER A 189 -9.53 -4.19 5.54
C SER A 189 -8.72 -5.48 5.46
N THR A 190 -7.52 -5.38 4.91
CA THR A 190 -6.49 -6.42 5.01
C THR A 190 -6.25 -6.79 6.46
N HIS A 191 -6.18 -5.81 7.36
CA HIS A 191 -6.04 -5.99 8.82
C HIS A 191 -7.09 -6.93 9.41
N ASN A 192 -8.38 -6.77 9.02
CA ASN A 192 -9.46 -7.66 9.46
C ASN A 192 -9.26 -9.08 8.94
N TYR A 193 -8.89 -9.22 7.67
CA TYR A 193 -8.68 -10.55 7.08
C TYR A 193 -7.42 -11.22 7.60
N GLU A 194 -6.36 -10.48 7.88
CA GLU A 194 -5.09 -10.98 8.41
C GLU A 194 -5.22 -11.45 9.86
N ILE A 195 -5.87 -10.67 10.74
CA ILE A 195 -6.08 -11.09 12.12
C ILE A 195 -7.00 -12.33 12.18
N ARG A 196 -8.04 -12.36 11.33
CA ARG A 196 -8.90 -13.56 11.19
C ARG A 196 -8.12 -14.76 10.66
N TYR A 197 -7.25 -14.54 9.69
CA TYR A 197 -6.40 -15.59 9.11
C TYR A 197 -5.45 -16.16 10.17
N TRP A 198 -4.75 -15.30 10.92
CA TRP A 198 -3.82 -15.67 11.98
C TRP A 198 -4.51 -16.47 13.09
N LEU A 199 -5.67 -16.02 13.56
CA LEU A 199 -6.47 -16.73 14.57
C LEU A 199 -6.94 -18.09 14.05
N ALA A 200 -7.54 -18.13 12.85
CA ALA A 200 -8.08 -19.35 12.26
C ALA A 200 -7.00 -20.39 11.91
N ALA A 201 -5.76 -19.97 11.60
CA ALA A 201 -4.62 -20.85 11.38
C ALA A 201 -4.24 -21.64 12.66
N ALA A 202 -4.67 -21.18 13.83
CA ALA A 202 -4.49 -21.85 15.12
C ALA A 202 -5.81 -22.46 15.67
N ASP A 203 -6.80 -22.65 14.82
CA ASP A 203 -8.13 -23.15 15.22
C ASP A 203 -8.84 -22.29 16.28
N ILE A 204 -8.67 -20.96 16.22
CA ILE A 204 -9.44 -19.97 16.99
C ILE A 204 -10.45 -19.34 16.05
N ASN A 205 -11.75 -19.40 16.38
CA ASN A 205 -12.79 -18.82 15.53
C ASN A 205 -12.91 -17.30 15.75
N PRO A 206 -12.63 -16.47 14.73
CA PRO A 206 -12.76 -15.02 14.83
C PRO A 206 -14.20 -14.51 14.57
N GLY A 207 -15.16 -15.41 14.33
CA GLY A 207 -16.54 -15.11 14.01
C GLY A 207 -16.83 -14.94 12.52
N PHE A 208 -18.12 -14.77 12.21
CA PHE A 208 -18.63 -14.64 10.85
C PHE A 208 -19.58 -13.45 10.71
N TYR A 209 -19.58 -12.85 9.53
CA TYR A 209 -20.63 -11.93 9.09
C TYR A 209 -21.83 -12.75 8.64
N THR A 210 -23.04 -12.30 8.98
CA THR A 210 -24.31 -12.89 8.56
C THR A 210 -25.28 -11.77 8.14
N SER A 211 -26.46 -12.14 7.61
CA SER A 211 -27.52 -11.14 7.34
C SER A 211 -27.94 -10.39 8.61
N ASP A 212 -27.85 -11.03 9.75
CA ASP A 212 -28.32 -10.50 11.04
C ASP A 212 -27.16 -9.91 11.89
N ASP A 213 -25.90 -10.19 11.50
CA ASP A 213 -24.69 -9.67 12.16
C ASP A 213 -23.70 -9.11 11.15
N VAL A 214 -23.77 -7.82 10.92
CA VAL A 214 -22.86 -7.05 10.07
C VAL A 214 -21.53 -6.67 10.77
N THR A 215 -21.37 -7.06 12.04
CA THR A 215 -20.13 -6.82 12.81
C THR A 215 -19.14 -7.97 12.69
N GLY A 216 -19.60 -9.13 12.24
CA GLY A 216 -18.76 -10.32 12.00
C GLY A 216 -18.36 -11.03 13.29
N GLN A 217 -19.23 -11.05 14.30
CA GLN A 217 -18.98 -11.62 15.62
C GLN A 217 -19.76 -12.90 15.88
N THR A 218 -20.60 -13.35 14.93
CA THR A 218 -21.35 -14.62 15.08
C THR A 218 -20.38 -15.76 15.32
N ASP A 219 -20.59 -16.51 16.39
CA ASP A 219 -19.77 -17.67 16.85
C ASP A 219 -18.30 -17.32 17.19
N ALA A 220 -17.98 -16.06 17.46
CA ALA A 220 -16.62 -15.64 17.71
C ALA A 220 -16.10 -16.09 19.08
N GLU A 221 -14.88 -16.65 19.12
CA GLU A 221 -14.08 -16.83 20.35
C GLU A 221 -13.25 -15.56 20.63
N VAL A 222 -12.92 -14.78 19.59
CA VAL A 222 -12.26 -13.48 19.66
C VAL A 222 -13.14 -12.46 18.94
N LEU A 223 -13.60 -11.45 19.66
CA LEU A 223 -14.41 -10.37 19.13
C LEU A 223 -13.53 -9.32 18.48
N LEU A 224 -13.83 -8.98 17.22
CA LEU A 224 -13.10 -7.96 16.48
C LEU A 224 -13.91 -6.67 16.41
N SER A 225 -13.33 -5.55 16.84
CA SER A 225 -13.98 -4.24 16.83
C SER A 225 -13.23 -3.22 15.99
N VAL A 226 -13.99 -2.30 15.35
CA VAL A 226 -13.41 -1.23 14.55
C VAL A 226 -12.80 -0.16 15.44
N THR A 227 -11.50 0.10 15.22
CA THR A 227 -10.77 1.18 15.90
C THR A 227 -9.95 1.95 14.87
N PRO A 228 -10.05 3.28 14.78
CA PRO A 228 -9.21 4.07 13.89
C PRO A 228 -7.72 3.89 14.18
N PRO A 229 -6.83 3.80 13.17
CA PRO A 229 -5.41 3.50 13.35
C PRO A 229 -4.70 4.34 14.42
N PRO A 230 -4.82 5.68 14.46
CA PRO A 230 -4.13 6.48 15.49
C PRO A 230 -4.63 6.24 16.91
N GLN A 231 -5.81 5.63 17.09
CA GLN A 231 -6.40 5.33 18.39
C GLN A 231 -6.03 3.94 18.92
N MET A 232 -5.47 3.06 18.09
CA MET A 232 -5.13 1.69 18.49
C MET A 232 -4.25 1.62 19.75
N PRO A 233 -3.11 2.37 19.86
CA PRO A 233 -2.29 2.30 21.05
C PRO A 233 -3.01 2.75 22.33
N SER A 234 -3.79 3.82 22.27
CA SER A 234 -4.53 4.33 23.44
C SER A 234 -5.67 3.40 23.86
N THR A 235 -6.33 2.75 22.92
CA THR A 235 -7.40 1.76 23.19
C THR A 235 -6.83 0.48 23.81
N LEU A 236 -5.62 0.08 23.38
CA LEU A 236 -4.86 -1.03 23.98
C LEU A 236 -4.45 -0.68 25.43
N GLU A 237 -3.87 0.51 25.63
CA GLU A 237 -3.43 1.02 26.94
C GLU A 237 -4.59 1.12 27.95
N ALA A 238 -5.77 1.50 27.45
CA ALA A 238 -7.00 1.55 28.27
C ALA A 238 -7.59 0.17 28.61
N GLY A 239 -7.06 -0.92 28.02
CA GLY A 239 -7.57 -2.28 28.21
C GLY A 239 -8.94 -2.55 27.57
N THR A 240 -9.40 -1.69 26.66
CA THR A 240 -10.66 -1.90 25.91
C THR A 240 -10.49 -3.02 24.86
N ILE A 241 -9.30 -3.12 24.29
CA ILE A 241 -8.88 -4.22 23.44
C ILE A 241 -7.58 -4.83 23.98
N TYR A 242 -7.39 -6.13 23.78
CA TYR A 242 -6.22 -6.87 24.26
C TYR A 242 -5.12 -7.07 23.20
N GLY A 243 -5.43 -6.72 21.97
CA GLY A 243 -4.53 -6.70 20.85
C GLY A 243 -5.23 -6.06 19.65
N TYR A 244 -4.51 -5.92 18.55
CA TYR A 244 -5.03 -5.35 17.30
C TYR A 244 -4.18 -5.74 16.09
N CYS A 245 -4.74 -5.58 14.89
CA CYS A 245 -4.01 -5.52 13.64
C CYS A 245 -4.10 -4.10 13.06
N VAL A 246 -2.96 -3.48 12.79
CA VAL A 246 -2.89 -2.11 12.25
C VAL A 246 -1.64 -1.90 11.41
N GLY A 247 -1.70 -0.94 10.49
CA GLY A 247 -0.53 -0.43 9.75
C GLY A 247 0.38 0.44 10.62
N GLU A 248 1.60 0.66 10.13
CA GLU A 248 2.57 1.50 10.82
C GLU A 248 2.23 3.02 10.70
N PRO A 249 2.63 3.82 11.71
CA PRO A 249 3.61 3.51 12.77
C PRO A 249 3.00 3.03 14.10
N TRP A 250 1.76 2.57 14.12
CA TRP A 250 1.01 2.41 15.37
C TRP A 250 1.38 1.14 16.17
N ASN A 251 1.97 0.12 15.53
CA ASN A 251 2.60 -0.99 16.27
C ASN A 251 3.89 -0.49 16.94
N GLN A 252 4.73 0.23 16.21
CA GLN A 252 5.96 0.80 16.76
C GLN A 252 5.70 1.84 17.86
N ALA A 253 4.59 2.57 17.78
CA ALA A 253 4.17 3.48 18.84
C ALA A 253 3.84 2.73 20.13
N ALA A 254 3.21 1.55 20.06
CA ALA A 254 2.96 0.72 21.25
C ALA A 254 4.24 0.16 21.85
N VAL A 255 5.20 -0.28 21.02
CA VAL A 255 6.53 -0.72 21.47
C VAL A 255 7.29 0.42 22.15
N ALA A 256 7.33 1.60 21.53
CA ALA A 256 8.03 2.77 22.07
C ALA A 256 7.46 3.22 23.43
N LYS A 257 6.13 3.16 23.59
CA LYS A 257 5.45 3.42 24.86
C LYS A 257 5.61 2.30 25.88
N GLY A 258 6.03 1.10 25.47
CA GLY A 258 6.13 -0.07 26.34
C GLY A 258 4.78 -0.63 26.77
N ILE A 259 3.73 -0.52 25.92
CA ILE A 259 2.35 -0.96 26.23
C ILE A 259 1.93 -2.19 25.44
N GLY A 260 2.67 -2.57 24.39
CA GLY A 260 2.32 -3.70 23.54
C GLY A 260 3.53 -4.30 22.84
N VAL A 261 3.35 -5.53 22.38
CA VAL A 261 4.34 -6.35 21.69
C VAL A 261 3.74 -6.87 20.38
N PRO A 262 4.31 -6.51 19.22
CA PRO A 262 3.99 -7.16 17.95
C PRO A 262 4.36 -8.64 17.99
N VAL A 263 3.42 -9.50 17.65
CA VAL A 263 3.59 -10.96 17.66
C VAL A 263 3.82 -11.54 16.28
N THR A 264 3.31 -10.88 15.26
CA THR A 264 3.53 -11.24 13.85
C THR A 264 3.31 -10.03 12.95
N THR A 265 3.84 -10.10 11.74
CA THR A 265 3.59 -9.11 10.68
C THR A 265 2.75 -9.73 9.58
N ASN A 266 2.13 -8.91 8.75
CA ASN A 266 1.39 -9.43 7.60
C ASN A 266 2.31 -10.02 6.51
N LEU A 267 3.58 -9.57 6.44
CA LEU A 267 4.62 -10.24 5.64
C LEU A 267 4.76 -11.72 6.02
N ASP A 268 4.62 -12.05 7.32
CA ASP A 268 4.70 -13.41 7.83
C ASP A 268 3.40 -14.20 7.60
N ILE A 269 2.25 -13.50 7.59
CA ILE A 269 0.94 -14.14 7.35
C ILE A 269 0.81 -14.50 5.88
N TRP A 270 1.15 -13.59 4.98
CA TRP A 270 1.21 -13.80 3.54
C TRP A 270 2.28 -12.88 2.93
N LYS A 271 3.37 -13.46 2.47
CA LYS A 271 4.50 -12.71 1.91
C LYS A 271 4.10 -11.93 0.67
N ASN A 272 4.46 -10.63 0.66
CA ASN A 272 4.14 -9.69 -0.41
C ASN A 272 2.63 -9.54 -0.67
N ASN A 273 1.85 -9.53 0.40
CA ASN A 273 0.41 -9.29 0.31
C ASN A 273 0.11 -7.84 -0.10
N PRO A 274 -0.96 -7.60 -0.89
CA PRO A 274 -1.42 -6.25 -1.21
C PRO A 274 -2.06 -5.60 0.03
N GLU A 275 -1.80 -4.30 0.23
CA GLU A 275 -2.31 -3.63 1.42
C GLU A 275 -3.18 -2.42 1.08
N LYS A 276 -2.63 -1.39 0.46
CA LYS A 276 -3.38 -0.18 0.09
C LYS A 276 -3.45 -0.01 -1.42
N VAL A 277 -4.47 0.72 -1.84
CA VAL A 277 -4.65 1.14 -3.23
C VAL A 277 -4.96 2.63 -3.32
N PHE A 278 -4.73 3.22 -4.47
CA PHE A 278 -5.22 4.55 -4.78
C PHE A 278 -6.60 4.44 -5.44
N GLY A 279 -7.66 4.78 -4.69
CA GLY A 279 -9.04 4.61 -5.12
C GLY A 279 -9.64 5.88 -5.71
N LEU A 280 -10.43 5.70 -6.79
CA LEU A 280 -11.15 6.73 -7.52
C LEU A 280 -12.57 6.22 -7.82
N THR A 281 -13.55 7.11 -8.03
CA THR A 281 -14.80 6.65 -8.64
C THR A 281 -14.59 6.29 -10.11
N LYS A 282 -15.30 5.28 -10.62
CA LYS A 282 -15.26 4.95 -12.04
C LYS A 282 -15.65 6.16 -12.91
N ALA A 283 -16.65 6.91 -12.47
CA ALA A 283 -17.08 8.14 -13.16
C ALA A 283 -15.94 9.17 -13.28
N PHE A 284 -15.08 9.30 -12.25
CA PHE A 284 -13.90 10.17 -12.31
C PHE A 284 -12.92 9.70 -13.39
N THR A 285 -12.58 8.42 -13.42
CA THR A 285 -11.62 7.87 -14.38
C THR A 285 -12.10 7.95 -15.82
N GLU A 286 -13.40 7.82 -16.05
CA GLU A 286 -14.03 7.97 -17.37
C GLU A 286 -14.10 9.43 -17.83
N LYS A 287 -14.35 10.35 -16.90
CA LYS A 287 -14.44 11.79 -17.19
C LYS A 287 -13.06 12.46 -17.33
N TYR A 288 -12.07 11.99 -16.60
CA TYR A 288 -10.74 12.59 -16.50
C TYR A 288 -9.61 11.57 -16.77
N PRO A 289 -9.58 10.92 -17.95
CA PRO A 289 -8.63 9.84 -18.23
C PRO A 289 -7.16 10.31 -18.25
N ASN A 290 -6.86 11.50 -18.81
CA ASN A 290 -5.48 12.02 -18.80
C ASN A 290 -5.05 12.42 -17.39
N THR A 291 -5.92 13.03 -16.61
CA THR A 291 -5.67 13.35 -15.19
C THR A 291 -5.41 12.07 -14.38
N THR A 292 -6.21 11.02 -14.59
CA THR A 292 -6.01 9.71 -13.93
C THR A 292 -4.65 9.09 -14.27
N LYS A 293 -4.24 9.16 -15.54
CA LYS A 293 -2.94 8.68 -16.00
C LYS A 293 -1.80 9.52 -15.40
N ALA A 294 -1.91 10.84 -15.36
CA ALA A 294 -0.92 11.75 -14.78
C ALA A 294 -0.74 11.48 -13.27
N LEU A 295 -1.83 11.30 -12.52
CA LEU A 295 -1.79 10.85 -11.12
C LEU A 295 -1.02 9.54 -10.97
N THR A 296 -1.33 8.56 -11.81
CA THR A 296 -0.67 7.24 -11.77
C THR A 296 0.83 7.35 -12.06
N LYS A 297 1.23 8.19 -13.02
CA LYS A 297 2.65 8.48 -13.31
C LYS A 297 3.38 9.04 -12.09
N ALA A 298 2.82 10.05 -11.43
CA ALA A 298 3.41 10.67 -10.24
C ALA A 298 3.57 9.64 -9.11
N LEU A 299 2.59 8.78 -8.88
CA LEU A 299 2.62 7.76 -7.83
C LEU A 299 3.61 6.62 -8.14
N ILE A 300 3.73 6.17 -9.40
CA ILE A 300 4.76 5.20 -9.82
C ILE A 300 6.16 5.75 -9.51
N ARG A 301 6.43 7.01 -9.84
CA ARG A 301 7.71 7.67 -9.53
C ARG A 301 7.98 7.74 -8.04
N ALA A 302 6.98 8.06 -7.24
CA ALA A 302 7.09 8.13 -5.79
C ALA A 302 7.38 6.76 -5.18
N GLY A 303 6.67 5.72 -5.59
CA GLY A 303 6.95 4.34 -5.17
C GLY A 303 8.38 3.91 -5.52
N LYS A 304 8.82 4.18 -6.76
CA LYS A 304 10.20 3.90 -7.19
C LYS A 304 11.22 4.61 -6.31
N TRP A 305 11.05 5.90 -6.06
CA TRP A 305 11.97 6.68 -5.22
C TRP A 305 12.08 6.10 -3.80
N LEU A 306 10.97 5.62 -3.22
CA LEU A 306 10.95 5.00 -1.90
C LEU A 306 11.78 3.72 -1.83
N ASP A 307 11.82 2.92 -2.89
CA ASP A 307 12.51 1.61 -2.92
C ASP A 307 13.88 1.64 -3.62
N GLU A 308 14.24 2.77 -4.22
CA GLU A 308 15.49 2.94 -4.94
C GLU A 308 16.71 2.64 -4.05
N ASN A 309 17.72 1.98 -4.61
CA ASN A 309 18.95 1.64 -3.91
C ASN A 309 18.70 0.95 -2.56
N ASN A 310 17.80 -0.04 -2.53
CA ASN A 310 17.38 -0.76 -1.32
C ASN A 310 16.79 0.16 -0.23
N GLY A 311 16.03 1.17 -0.64
CA GLY A 311 15.35 2.09 0.27
C GLY A 311 16.27 3.19 0.84
N ALA A 312 17.35 3.54 0.16
CA ALA A 312 18.29 4.59 0.60
C ALA A 312 17.60 5.95 0.86
N ASN A 313 16.47 6.21 0.21
CA ASN A 313 15.68 7.43 0.38
C ASN A 313 14.70 7.38 1.57
N ARG A 314 14.50 6.21 2.18
CA ARG A 314 13.54 6.03 3.28
C ARG A 314 13.76 6.94 4.49
N PRO A 315 15.01 7.25 4.92
CA PRO A 315 15.24 8.25 5.97
C PRO A 315 14.70 9.64 5.64
N ALA A 316 14.79 10.08 4.38
CA ALA A 316 14.19 11.34 3.96
C ALA A 316 12.65 11.27 3.97
N ALA A 317 12.06 10.15 3.54
CA ALA A 317 10.62 9.91 3.64
C ALA A 317 10.13 9.93 5.10
N VAL A 318 10.90 9.38 6.05
CA VAL A 318 10.60 9.48 7.49
C VAL A 318 10.48 10.95 7.92
N GLY A 319 11.41 11.81 7.48
CA GLY A 319 11.35 13.25 7.74
C GLY A 319 10.10 13.92 7.17
N MET A 320 9.66 13.52 5.97
CA MET A 320 8.41 14.00 5.37
C MET A 320 7.20 13.53 6.20
N LEU A 321 7.09 12.23 6.45
CA LEU A 321 5.95 11.62 7.12
C LEU A 321 5.78 12.08 8.57
N SER A 322 6.86 12.46 9.26
CA SER A 322 6.81 12.98 10.63
C SER A 322 6.17 14.38 10.75
N LYS A 323 6.02 15.10 9.63
CA LYS A 323 5.34 16.40 9.63
C LYS A 323 3.87 16.26 10.04
N PRO A 324 3.31 17.22 10.82
CA PRO A 324 1.92 17.18 11.32
C PRO A 324 0.86 17.07 10.22
N GLU A 325 1.13 17.61 9.04
CA GLU A 325 0.25 17.57 7.86
C GLU A 325 0.14 16.16 7.24
N TYR A 326 1.08 15.26 7.53
CA TYR A 326 1.06 13.87 7.06
C TYR A 326 0.73 12.91 8.23
N VAL A 327 1.64 12.01 8.59
CA VAL A 327 1.39 11.06 9.69
C VAL A 327 1.48 11.77 11.05
N GLY A 328 2.49 12.61 11.23
CA GLY A 328 2.66 13.42 12.43
C GLY A 328 3.08 12.62 13.68
N ALA A 329 3.60 11.40 13.50
CA ALA A 329 4.19 10.61 14.57
C ALA A 329 5.68 10.93 14.73
N ASP A 330 6.27 10.56 15.86
CA ASP A 330 7.69 10.72 16.12
C ASP A 330 8.53 10.04 15.03
N SER A 331 9.55 10.74 14.53
CA SER A 331 10.39 10.25 13.44
C SER A 331 11.15 8.97 13.80
N VAL A 332 11.56 8.80 15.07
CA VAL A 332 12.21 7.56 15.54
C VAL A 332 11.25 6.39 15.48
N VAL A 333 9.98 6.61 15.84
CA VAL A 333 8.92 5.59 15.79
C VAL A 333 8.64 5.19 14.34
N ILE A 334 8.49 6.17 13.43
CA ILE A 334 8.30 5.92 12.00
C ILE A 334 9.50 5.15 11.42
N ALA A 335 10.74 5.55 11.77
CA ALA A 335 11.95 4.94 11.27
C ALA A 335 12.09 3.46 11.64
N ASN A 336 11.54 3.04 12.79
CA ASN A 336 11.65 1.66 13.27
C ASN A 336 11.10 0.61 12.31
N SER A 337 10.13 0.96 11.46
CA SER A 337 9.56 0.07 10.45
C SER A 337 9.83 0.53 9.01
N MET A 338 10.02 1.83 8.80
CA MET A 338 10.18 2.40 7.47
C MET A 338 11.57 2.20 6.87
N THR A 339 12.61 1.98 7.68
CA THR A 339 14.01 1.93 7.24
C THR A 339 14.59 0.51 7.15
N GLY A 340 13.75 -0.50 6.90
CA GLY A 340 14.18 -1.89 6.69
C GLY A 340 14.44 -2.67 7.98
N THR A 341 13.89 -2.21 9.08
CA THR A 341 13.93 -2.87 10.39
C THR A 341 12.52 -2.99 10.96
N PHE A 342 12.36 -3.77 12.03
CA PHE A 342 11.14 -3.84 12.81
C PHE A 342 11.49 -4.16 14.27
N GLU A 343 10.94 -3.43 15.21
CA GLU A 343 11.17 -3.64 16.64
C GLU A 343 9.99 -4.39 17.26
N PHE A 344 10.24 -5.60 17.78
CA PHE A 344 9.20 -6.46 18.37
C PHE A 344 8.99 -6.18 19.87
N GLU A 345 10.06 -6.12 20.62
CA GLU A 345 10.09 -5.62 22.01
C GLU A 345 11.16 -4.52 22.08
N LYS A 346 11.07 -3.65 23.06
CA LYS A 346 12.05 -2.59 23.24
C LYS A 346 13.48 -3.15 23.32
N GLY A 347 14.30 -2.81 22.34
CA GLY A 347 15.66 -3.33 22.18
C GLY A 347 15.77 -4.62 21.35
N ASP A 348 14.66 -5.23 20.91
CA ASP A 348 14.66 -6.35 19.97
C ASP A 348 14.29 -5.88 18.56
N LYS A 349 15.16 -5.05 17.98
CA LYS A 349 15.06 -4.58 16.61
C LYS A 349 15.71 -5.57 15.66
N ARG A 350 14.99 -6.01 14.64
CA ARG A 350 15.42 -7.00 13.65
C ARG A 350 15.42 -6.42 12.25
N ALA A 351 16.31 -6.93 11.38
CA ALA A 351 16.27 -6.60 9.96
C ALA A 351 14.99 -7.17 9.31
N MET A 352 14.24 -6.33 8.63
CA MET A 352 13.03 -6.67 7.90
C MET A 352 12.87 -5.74 6.70
N PRO A 353 13.74 -5.87 5.68
CA PRO A 353 13.80 -4.93 4.55
C PRO A 353 12.55 -4.94 3.68
N ASP A 354 11.76 -6.02 3.72
CA ASP A 354 10.53 -6.19 2.96
C ASP A 354 9.27 -6.00 3.82
N PHE A 355 9.40 -5.47 5.04
CA PHE A 355 8.27 -5.20 5.91
C PHE A 355 7.23 -4.30 5.23
N ASN A 356 7.66 -3.26 4.52
CA ASN A 356 6.79 -2.42 3.71
C ASN A 356 7.49 -2.11 2.38
N VAL A 357 6.86 -2.46 1.27
CA VAL A 357 7.41 -2.37 -0.09
C VAL A 357 6.52 -1.48 -0.95
N PHE A 358 7.14 -0.49 -1.64
CA PHE A 358 6.42 0.52 -2.42
C PHE A 358 6.61 0.40 -3.94
N TYR A 359 7.59 -0.38 -4.40
CA TYR A 359 7.88 -0.52 -5.83
C TYR A 359 8.40 -1.90 -6.22
N ARG A 360 9.36 -2.42 -5.45
CA ARG A 360 9.92 -3.77 -5.68
C ARG A 360 8.80 -4.80 -5.77
N TYR A 361 9.05 -5.92 -6.44
CA TYR A 361 8.09 -7.02 -6.61
C TYR A 361 6.79 -6.60 -7.31
N ASN A 362 6.88 -5.57 -8.19
CA ASN A 362 5.74 -4.97 -8.88
C ASN A 362 4.66 -4.44 -7.92
N ALA A 363 5.06 -3.91 -6.77
CA ALA A 363 4.16 -3.46 -5.72
C ALA A 363 3.11 -2.45 -6.18
N THR A 364 3.43 -1.63 -7.19
CA THR A 364 2.53 -0.60 -7.72
C THR A 364 1.54 -1.10 -8.76
N TYR A 365 1.75 -2.30 -9.30
CA TYR A 365 0.87 -2.85 -10.33
C TYR A 365 -0.41 -3.44 -9.72
N PRO A 366 -1.60 -3.02 -10.16
CA PRO A 366 -2.87 -3.49 -9.60
C PRO A 366 -3.25 -4.86 -10.20
N PHE A 367 -2.74 -5.95 -9.62
CA PHE A 367 -3.02 -7.31 -10.08
C PHE A 367 -4.47 -7.71 -9.81
N TYR A 368 -5.13 -8.34 -10.79
CA TYR A 368 -6.46 -8.93 -10.59
C TYR A 368 -6.48 -10.00 -9.51
N SER A 369 -5.39 -10.79 -9.42
CA SER A 369 -5.25 -11.80 -8.36
C SER A 369 -5.33 -11.21 -6.96
N ASP A 370 -4.87 -9.97 -6.75
CA ASP A 370 -4.98 -9.31 -5.45
C ASP A 370 -6.44 -9.02 -5.10
N ALA A 371 -7.23 -8.49 -6.06
CA ALA A 371 -8.66 -8.29 -5.88
C ALA A 371 -9.41 -9.61 -5.65
N VAL A 372 -9.05 -10.67 -6.38
CA VAL A 372 -9.63 -12.00 -6.20
C VAL A 372 -9.39 -12.51 -4.79
N TRP A 373 -8.19 -12.32 -4.21
CA TRP A 373 -7.94 -12.74 -2.84
C TRP A 373 -8.89 -12.07 -1.83
N PHE A 374 -9.11 -10.77 -1.94
CA PHE A 374 -10.07 -10.06 -1.08
C PHE A 374 -11.48 -10.64 -1.22
N LEU A 375 -11.92 -10.91 -2.43
CA LEU A 375 -13.24 -11.53 -2.68
C LEU A 375 -13.33 -12.93 -2.04
N THR A 376 -12.25 -13.71 -2.07
CA THR A 376 -12.22 -15.03 -1.40
C THR A 376 -12.33 -14.89 0.12
N GLN A 377 -11.67 -13.88 0.71
CA GLN A 377 -11.80 -13.63 2.15
C GLN A 377 -13.19 -13.08 2.51
N MET A 378 -13.77 -12.21 1.69
CA MET A 378 -15.16 -11.75 1.87
C MET A 378 -16.14 -12.93 1.86
N ARG A 379 -15.96 -13.91 0.95
CA ARG A 379 -16.75 -15.14 0.94
C ARG A 379 -16.47 -16.00 2.15
N ARG A 380 -15.20 -16.24 2.48
CA ARG A 380 -14.78 -17.05 3.62
C ARG A 380 -15.43 -16.60 4.93
N TRP A 381 -15.52 -15.28 5.14
CA TRP A 381 -16.02 -14.70 6.39
C TRP A 381 -17.48 -14.30 6.37
N GLY A 382 -18.21 -14.56 5.26
CA GLY A 382 -19.66 -14.37 5.17
C GLY A 382 -20.11 -12.99 4.68
N GLN A 383 -19.19 -12.10 4.29
CA GLN A 383 -19.56 -10.80 3.69
C GLN A 383 -20.14 -10.97 2.28
N ILE A 384 -19.79 -12.04 1.59
CA ILE A 384 -20.46 -12.57 0.42
C ILE A 384 -21.22 -13.82 0.87
N GLY A 385 -22.53 -13.74 1.05
CA GLY A 385 -23.34 -14.81 1.60
C GLY A 385 -23.59 -15.95 0.61
N GLU A 386 -23.55 -15.68 -0.69
CA GLU A 386 -23.85 -16.66 -1.74
C GLU A 386 -22.58 -17.26 -2.33
N THR A 387 -22.67 -18.53 -2.74
CA THR A 387 -21.62 -19.15 -3.56
C THR A 387 -21.59 -18.50 -4.92
N LYS A 388 -20.39 -18.13 -5.38
CA LYS A 388 -20.13 -17.52 -6.68
C LYS A 388 -19.26 -18.45 -7.53
N THR A 389 -19.33 -18.28 -8.86
CA THR A 389 -18.46 -19.01 -9.81
C THR A 389 -17.07 -18.37 -9.89
N ASP A 390 -16.06 -19.11 -10.32
CA ASP A 390 -14.74 -18.55 -10.60
C ASP A 390 -14.82 -17.36 -11.57
N ALA A 391 -15.67 -17.46 -12.60
CA ALA A 391 -15.90 -16.37 -13.56
C ALA A 391 -16.35 -15.07 -12.87
N TRP A 392 -17.24 -15.17 -11.89
CA TRP A 392 -17.71 -14.00 -11.15
C TRP A 392 -16.58 -13.28 -10.41
N TYR A 393 -15.64 -14.04 -9.78
CA TYR A 393 -14.49 -13.45 -9.11
C TYR A 393 -13.61 -12.69 -10.08
N HIS A 394 -13.35 -13.27 -11.26
CA HIS A 394 -12.51 -12.65 -12.27
C HIS A 394 -13.14 -11.41 -12.89
N GLU A 395 -14.41 -11.47 -13.24
CA GLU A 395 -15.15 -10.34 -13.83
C GLU A 395 -15.27 -9.18 -12.83
N THR A 396 -15.53 -9.50 -11.56
CA THR A 396 -15.57 -8.49 -10.50
C THR A 396 -14.21 -7.82 -10.32
N ALA A 397 -13.13 -8.59 -10.22
CA ALA A 397 -11.77 -8.06 -10.10
C ALA A 397 -11.41 -7.13 -11.27
N LYS A 398 -11.70 -7.55 -12.51
CA LYS A 398 -11.45 -6.78 -13.74
C LYS A 398 -12.28 -5.49 -13.84
N SER A 399 -13.43 -5.45 -13.20
CA SER A 399 -14.28 -4.25 -13.18
C SER A 399 -13.75 -3.16 -12.24
N ILE A 400 -12.83 -3.51 -11.33
CA ILE A 400 -12.34 -2.65 -10.24
C ILE A 400 -10.88 -2.27 -10.42
N TYR A 401 -10.01 -3.24 -10.72
CA TYR A 401 -8.58 -3.03 -10.89
C TYR A 401 -8.27 -2.68 -12.34
N LEU A 402 -7.53 -1.59 -12.58
CA LEU A 402 -7.29 -1.00 -13.90
C LEU A 402 -5.81 -1.07 -14.31
N PRO A 403 -5.22 -2.27 -14.50
CA PRO A 403 -3.82 -2.39 -14.90
C PRO A 403 -3.52 -1.70 -16.24
N SER A 404 -4.48 -1.58 -17.14
CA SER A 404 -4.31 -0.87 -18.42
C SER A 404 -3.98 0.61 -18.25
N VAL A 405 -4.50 1.26 -17.21
CA VAL A 405 -4.18 2.67 -16.89
C VAL A 405 -2.75 2.76 -16.35
N TRP A 406 -2.37 1.83 -15.45
CA TRP A 406 -1.01 1.72 -14.96
C TRP A 406 0.00 1.50 -16.09
N GLU A 407 -0.28 0.57 -16.99
CA GLU A 407 0.58 0.25 -18.14
C GLU A 407 0.75 1.44 -19.10
N ALA A 408 -0.34 2.18 -19.35
CA ALA A 408 -0.28 3.40 -20.16
C ALA A 408 0.62 4.46 -19.51
N ALA A 409 0.47 4.68 -18.20
CA ALA A 409 1.31 5.57 -17.41
C ALA A 409 2.79 5.14 -17.41
N ALA A 410 3.05 3.85 -17.17
CA ALA A 410 4.39 3.29 -17.14
C ALA A 410 5.09 3.38 -18.51
N LYS A 411 4.38 3.15 -19.61
CA LYS A 411 4.94 3.29 -20.99
C LYS A 411 5.38 4.72 -21.27
N GLU A 412 4.62 5.72 -20.82
CA GLU A 412 5.03 7.13 -20.93
C GLU A 412 6.28 7.40 -20.08
N LEU A 413 6.31 6.92 -18.81
CA LEU A 413 7.50 7.07 -17.97
C LEU A 413 8.75 6.40 -18.56
N VAL A 414 8.59 5.27 -19.24
CA VAL A 414 9.71 4.63 -19.99
C VAL A 414 10.17 5.52 -21.13
N ALA A 415 9.25 6.09 -21.93
CA ALA A 415 9.57 7.00 -23.01
C ALA A 415 10.26 8.29 -22.51
N GLU A 416 9.92 8.75 -21.32
CA GLU A 416 10.54 9.88 -20.63
C GLU A 416 11.89 9.53 -19.94
N GLY A 417 12.27 8.25 -19.93
CA GLY A 417 13.49 7.77 -19.25
C GLY A 417 13.41 7.80 -17.71
N LYS A 418 12.20 7.84 -17.13
CA LYS A 418 11.96 7.89 -15.67
C LYS A 418 11.99 6.50 -15.02
N ILE A 419 11.57 5.47 -15.75
CA ILE A 419 11.65 4.07 -15.35
C ILE A 419 12.20 3.23 -16.50
N PRO A 420 12.88 2.09 -16.25
CA PRO A 420 13.28 1.17 -17.30
C PRO A 420 12.08 0.37 -17.81
N ALA A 421 12.14 -0.07 -19.08
CA ALA A 421 11.08 -0.88 -19.68
C ALA A 421 10.86 -2.23 -18.98
N THR A 422 11.90 -2.74 -18.31
CA THR A 422 11.85 -3.98 -17.51
C THR A 422 10.97 -3.88 -16.27
N ASP A 423 10.61 -2.67 -15.85
CA ASP A 423 9.72 -2.45 -14.69
C ASP A 423 8.24 -2.62 -15.06
N ILE A 424 7.92 -2.76 -16.36
CA ILE A 424 6.57 -3.13 -16.80
C ILE A 424 6.45 -4.65 -16.75
N PRO A 425 5.62 -5.23 -15.85
CA PRO A 425 5.53 -6.68 -15.71
C PRO A 425 4.91 -7.32 -16.95
N ALA A 426 5.54 -8.41 -17.43
CA ALA A 426 4.98 -9.26 -18.47
C ALA A 426 3.97 -10.22 -17.82
N THR A 427 2.70 -9.82 -17.75
CA THR A 427 1.65 -10.56 -17.02
C THR A 427 0.29 -10.45 -17.73
N ASP A 428 -0.58 -11.40 -17.47
CA ASP A 428 -2.01 -11.33 -17.81
C ASP A 428 -2.88 -10.69 -16.67
N GLY A 429 -2.22 -10.04 -15.71
CA GLY A 429 -2.84 -9.44 -14.54
C GLY A 429 -2.95 -10.36 -13.33
N TYR A 430 -2.38 -11.56 -13.39
CA TYR A 430 -2.37 -12.52 -12.29
C TYR A 430 -0.93 -12.82 -11.85
N LYS A 431 -0.71 -12.80 -10.53
CA LYS A 431 0.52 -13.28 -9.92
C LYS A 431 0.61 -14.81 -10.04
N ALA A 432 1.81 -15.35 -10.04
CA ALA A 432 2.03 -16.78 -9.95
C ALA A 432 1.41 -17.35 -8.66
N PRO A 433 0.94 -18.60 -8.66
CA PRO A 433 0.49 -19.27 -7.45
C PRO A 433 1.57 -19.25 -6.36
N THR A 434 1.16 -19.10 -5.11
CA THR A 434 2.06 -19.04 -3.95
C THR A 434 1.52 -19.85 -2.78
N SER A 435 2.42 -20.46 -2.03
CA SER A 435 2.14 -21.10 -0.74
C SER A 435 2.84 -20.40 0.43
N GLU A 436 3.32 -19.17 0.21
CA GLU A 436 4.01 -18.37 1.23
C GLU A 436 2.99 -17.72 2.19
N PHE A 437 2.14 -18.57 2.78
CA PHE A 437 1.20 -18.24 3.85
C PHE A 437 1.63 -18.91 5.16
N ILE A 438 1.26 -18.31 6.29
CA ILE A 438 1.60 -18.80 7.63
C ILE A 438 1.17 -20.26 7.87
N ASP A 439 0.15 -20.73 7.18
CA ASP A 439 -0.39 -22.10 7.26
C ASP A 439 -0.04 -22.97 6.03
N GLY A 440 0.80 -22.45 5.13
CA GLY A 440 1.28 -23.17 3.95
C GLY A 440 0.23 -23.48 2.87
N LYS A 441 -0.97 -22.88 2.96
CA LYS A 441 -2.00 -23.03 1.92
C LYS A 441 -1.58 -22.38 0.62
N THR A 442 -1.96 -23.01 -0.48
CA THR A 442 -1.64 -22.50 -1.82
C THR A 442 -2.76 -21.61 -2.34
N TYR A 443 -2.42 -20.37 -2.68
CA TYR A 443 -3.29 -19.44 -3.37
C TYR A 443 -2.91 -19.34 -4.85
N ASP A 444 -3.88 -19.60 -5.71
CA ASP A 444 -3.87 -19.31 -7.14
C ASP A 444 -5.03 -18.37 -7.44
N GLY A 445 -4.72 -17.13 -7.83
CA GLY A 445 -5.74 -16.12 -8.16
C GLY A 445 -6.66 -16.53 -9.33
N LYS A 446 -6.28 -17.54 -10.12
CA LYS A 446 -7.10 -18.10 -11.21
C LYS A 446 -8.08 -19.17 -10.74
N LYS A 447 -7.96 -19.61 -9.47
CA LYS A 447 -8.74 -20.73 -8.89
C LYS A 447 -9.29 -20.36 -7.49
N PRO A 448 -10.13 -19.32 -7.40
CA PRO A 448 -10.63 -18.82 -6.12
C PRO A 448 -11.41 -19.88 -5.31
N LEU A 449 -12.22 -20.71 -5.95
CA LEU A 449 -13.00 -21.74 -5.27
C LEU A 449 -12.11 -22.86 -4.70
N GLU A 450 -11.05 -23.26 -5.42
CA GLU A 450 -10.06 -24.23 -4.91
C GLU A 450 -9.35 -23.69 -3.66
N TYR A 451 -9.08 -22.36 -3.62
CA TYR A 451 -8.46 -21.72 -2.46
C TYR A 451 -9.40 -21.70 -1.25
N ILE A 452 -10.66 -21.28 -1.44
CA ILE A 452 -11.68 -21.25 -0.37
C ILE A 452 -11.88 -22.65 0.24
N ALA A 453 -11.90 -23.68 -0.57
CA ALA A 453 -12.09 -25.06 -0.13
C ALA A 453 -11.01 -25.60 0.80
N GLN A 454 -9.82 -24.99 0.84
CA GLN A 454 -8.72 -25.42 1.71
C GLN A 454 -8.92 -25.07 3.19
N PHE A 455 -9.83 -24.14 3.53
CA PHE A 455 -9.97 -23.65 4.89
C PHE A 455 -10.86 -24.56 5.75
N LYS A 456 -10.41 -24.86 6.98
CA LYS A 456 -11.19 -25.55 8.00
C LYS A 456 -12.26 -24.62 8.59
N ILE A 457 -11.87 -23.39 8.94
CA ILE A 457 -12.75 -22.33 9.43
C ILE A 457 -13.04 -21.35 8.29
N GLY A 458 -14.30 -21.27 7.89
CA GLY A 458 -14.77 -20.39 6.81
C GLY A 458 -16.05 -20.92 6.15
N ASN A 459 -16.83 -20.04 5.54
CA ASN A 459 -17.96 -20.43 4.71
C ASN A 459 -17.46 -21.06 3.41
N LYS A 460 -17.92 -22.25 3.11
CA LYS A 460 -17.52 -23.05 1.94
C LYS A 460 -18.63 -23.20 0.92
N ASP A 461 -19.88 -23.19 1.40
CA ASP A 461 -21.10 -23.48 0.60
C ASP A 461 -21.86 -22.21 0.21
#